data_9b43121690e5730dbf4a85a87f029d67
#
_entry.id   9b43121690e5730dbf4a85a87f029d67
#
_cell.length_a   1.000
_cell.length_b   1.000
_cell.length_c   1.000
_cell.angle_alpha   90.00
_cell.angle_beta   90.00
_cell.angle_gamma   90.00
#
_symmetry.space_group_name_H-M   'P 1'
#
loop_
_entity.id
_entity.type
_entity.pdbx_description
1 polymer ?
#
loop_
_entity_poly.entity_id
_entity_poly.type
_entity_poly.pdbx_seq_one_letter_code
_entity_poly.pdbx_strand_id
1 'polypeptide(L)'
;MIRRMLLRAKRFENHVRTTIDKWRIRSAYEQSPLLIRRVFLALGAFIVLSGIFVSVALFLFSTVGERQVDANRVEKNGVSSHDDREEQVDDTPVDTSLDSSQEGGITRTGFRSMGEDFSYILVADKNDRVLHVLQRDGLFWNHTRTFPVASGSRPGMKMYEGDLRTPQGIYFIIQKKSDEELYKRYGSSAEIYGPYSFVLNYPNRHDIAAGRTGSGIWIHGTTPDEVPVSTRGCLAVHNDNLKKLYDKIYGHELIPVLIHENGGLNFEESVDLENIMAERTYLVQERENAIAQQERKDSLHTFFVSYVDSWKEAWESMDTAVYAPFYDAKNLDVPGHTWESWIAHKQSTFERYDRIEIQVDSPEVKNMTDTTVSLVFNQTYESEVFRSVSRKRLDLLKRDGSWRIVSEVSVQ
;
A
#
# COMPACT_ATOMS: atom_id res chain seq x y z
N MET A 1 -30.18 -26.04 -27.79
CA MET A 1 -29.27 -24.99 -27.28
C MET A 1 -28.33 -25.53 -26.19
N ILE A 2 -28.82 -26.11 -25.12
CA ILE A 2 -28.06 -26.70 -23.98
C ILE A 2 -26.98 -27.67 -24.38
N ARG A 3 -27.25 -28.60 -25.34
CA ARG A 3 -26.26 -29.60 -25.82
C ARG A 3 -25.04 -28.98 -26.52
N ARG A 4 -25.21 -27.81 -27.20
CA ARG A 4 -24.10 -27.05 -27.82
C ARG A 4 -23.27 -26.30 -26.79
N MET A 5 -23.88 -25.84 -25.68
CA MET A 5 -23.16 -25.19 -24.58
C MET A 5 -22.32 -26.20 -23.79
N LEU A 6 -22.85 -27.39 -23.51
CA LEU A 6 -22.10 -28.45 -22.83
C LEU A 6 -20.91 -28.94 -23.66
N LEU A 7 -21.03 -28.97 -24.99
CA LEU A 7 -19.90 -29.31 -25.88
C LEU A 7 -18.84 -28.22 -25.93
N ARG A 8 -19.22 -26.92 -25.80
CA ARG A 8 -18.27 -25.82 -25.71
C ARG A 8 -17.55 -25.81 -24.37
N ALA A 9 -18.27 -26.04 -23.27
CA ALA A 9 -17.69 -26.17 -21.94
C ALA A 9 -16.68 -27.31 -21.84
N LYS A 10 -17.00 -28.47 -22.44
CA LYS A 10 -16.12 -29.64 -22.50
C LYS A 10 -14.88 -29.42 -23.37
N ARG A 11 -15.00 -28.63 -24.47
CA ARG A 11 -13.84 -28.23 -25.30
C ARG A 11 -12.94 -27.22 -24.56
N PHE A 12 -13.52 -26.30 -23.78
CA PHE A 12 -12.77 -25.36 -22.97
C PHE A 12 -12.02 -26.08 -21.84
N GLU A 13 -12.67 -26.99 -21.13
CA GLU A 13 -12.04 -27.84 -20.10
C GLU A 13 -10.88 -28.69 -20.66
N ASN A 14 -11.03 -29.28 -21.83
CA ASN A 14 -9.95 -30.01 -22.50
C ASN A 14 -8.82 -29.08 -22.97
N HIS A 15 -9.12 -27.86 -23.39
CA HIS A 15 -8.10 -26.89 -23.80
C HIS A 15 -7.30 -26.38 -22.58
N VAL A 16 -7.95 -26.11 -21.45
CA VAL A 16 -7.29 -25.76 -20.20
C VAL A 16 -6.42 -26.92 -19.70
N ARG A 17 -6.91 -28.15 -19.72
CA ARG A 17 -6.14 -29.36 -19.36
C ARG A 17 -4.89 -29.52 -20.20
N THR A 18 -5.00 -29.41 -21.54
CA THR A 18 -3.84 -29.51 -22.44
C THR A 18 -2.84 -28.37 -22.29
N THR A 19 -3.29 -27.18 -21.90
CA THR A 19 -2.40 -26.03 -21.62
C THR A 19 -1.66 -26.22 -20.32
N ILE A 20 -2.30 -26.73 -19.27
CA ILE A 20 -1.68 -27.07 -17.98
C ILE A 20 -0.63 -28.17 -18.14
N ASP A 21 -0.91 -29.22 -18.95
CA ASP A 21 0.03 -30.30 -19.22
C ASP A 21 1.26 -29.83 -20.04
N LYS A 22 1.11 -28.85 -20.92
CA LYS A 22 2.21 -28.26 -21.71
C LYS A 22 3.19 -27.44 -20.90
N TRP A 23 2.78 -26.90 -19.74
CA TRP A 23 3.61 -25.96 -18.95
C TRP A 23 4.42 -26.61 -17.81
N ARG A 24 4.57 -27.94 -17.75
CA ARG A 24 5.32 -28.63 -16.67
C ARG A 24 4.90 -28.26 -15.24
N ILE A 25 3.68 -27.75 -15.04
CA ILE A 25 3.17 -27.33 -13.72
C ILE A 25 3.01 -28.54 -12.79
N ARG A 26 2.80 -29.73 -13.34
CA ARG A 26 2.59 -30.95 -12.54
C ARG A 26 3.80 -31.33 -11.69
N SER A 27 5.01 -31.25 -12.24
CA SER A 27 6.24 -31.58 -11.49
C SER A 27 6.57 -30.53 -10.42
N ALA A 28 6.31 -29.25 -10.71
CA ALA A 28 6.48 -28.17 -9.74
C ALA A 28 5.43 -28.21 -8.61
N TYR A 29 4.20 -28.63 -8.91
CA TYR A 29 3.14 -28.83 -7.93
C TYR A 29 3.45 -29.97 -6.96
N GLU A 30 3.95 -31.10 -7.45
CA GLU A 30 4.26 -32.28 -6.62
C GLU A 30 5.47 -32.07 -5.70
N GLN A 31 6.38 -31.16 -6.04
CA GLN A 31 7.57 -30.81 -5.25
C GLN A 31 7.39 -29.60 -4.33
N SER A 32 6.25 -28.92 -4.38
CA SER A 32 6.03 -27.71 -3.62
C SER A 32 5.58 -27.99 -2.19
N PRO A 33 5.95 -27.11 -1.19
CA PRO A 33 5.46 -27.20 0.17
C PRO A 33 3.93 -27.16 0.25
N LEU A 34 3.36 -27.81 1.26
CA LEU A 34 1.90 -27.95 1.46
C LEU A 34 1.13 -26.61 1.39
N LEU A 35 1.75 -25.51 1.81
CA LEU A 35 1.17 -24.17 1.74
C LEU A 35 0.96 -23.71 0.29
N ILE A 36 1.94 -23.90 -0.57
CA ILE A 36 1.89 -23.52 -1.99
C ILE A 36 0.84 -24.37 -2.72
N ARG A 37 0.71 -25.67 -2.39
CA ARG A 37 -0.35 -26.53 -2.94
C ARG A 37 -1.75 -26.04 -2.61
N ARG A 38 -1.97 -25.50 -1.37
CA ARG A 38 -3.26 -24.91 -0.97
C ARG A 38 -3.57 -23.61 -1.74
N VAL A 39 -2.57 -22.80 -2.04
CA VAL A 39 -2.74 -21.57 -2.85
C VAL A 39 -3.11 -21.92 -4.30
N PHE A 40 -2.47 -22.92 -4.92
CA PHE A 40 -2.82 -23.37 -6.27
C PHE A 40 -4.22 -23.95 -6.35
N LEU A 41 -4.66 -24.70 -5.33
CA LEU A 41 -6.04 -25.23 -5.26
C LEU A 41 -7.06 -24.10 -5.07
N ALA A 42 -6.76 -23.09 -4.26
CA ALA A 42 -7.63 -21.93 -4.06
C ALA A 42 -7.76 -21.08 -5.33
N LEU A 43 -6.66 -20.84 -6.05
CA LEU A 43 -6.65 -20.14 -7.35
C LEU A 43 -7.42 -20.90 -8.43
N GLY A 44 -7.23 -22.24 -8.50
CA GLY A 44 -7.99 -23.08 -9.42
C GLY A 44 -9.50 -23.06 -9.15
N ALA A 45 -9.90 -23.11 -7.88
CA ALA A 45 -11.29 -23.00 -7.46
C ALA A 45 -11.89 -21.62 -7.77
N PHE A 46 -11.10 -20.55 -7.59
CA PHE A 46 -11.53 -19.18 -7.90
C PHE A 46 -11.76 -18.97 -9.40
N ILE A 47 -10.91 -19.50 -10.26
CA ILE A 47 -11.06 -19.43 -11.73
C ILE A 47 -12.32 -20.20 -12.18
N VAL A 48 -12.61 -21.35 -11.60
CA VAL A 48 -13.81 -22.13 -11.90
C VAL A 48 -15.09 -21.41 -11.43
N LEU A 49 -15.08 -20.84 -10.21
CA LEU A 49 -16.21 -20.09 -9.66
C LEU A 49 -16.48 -18.80 -10.43
N SER A 50 -15.44 -18.06 -10.85
CA SER A 50 -15.61 -16.85 -11.67
C SER A 50 -16.15 -17.17 -13.06
N GLY A 51 -15.77 -18.29 -13.68
CA GLY A 51 -16.33 -18.75 -14.93
C GLY A 51 -17.83 -19.12 -14.83
N ILE A 52 -18.24 -19.71 -13.72
CA ILE A 52 -19.66 -20.03 -13.45
C ILE A 52 -20.46 -18.74 -13.21
N PHE A 53 -19.90 -17.75 -12.49
CA PHE A 53 -20.57 -16.48 -12.19
C PHE A 53 -20.80 -15.66 -13.47
N VAL A 54 -19.85 -15.59 -14.37
CA VAL A 54 -20.00 -14.93 -15.68
C VAL A 54 -21.05 -15.64 -16.54
N SER A 55 -21.12 -16.96 -16.49
CA SER A 55 -22.14 -17.74 -17.24
C SER A 55 -23.54 -17.54 -16.69
N VAL A 56 -23.69 -17.44 -15.37
CA VAL A 56 -24.99 -17.17 -14.69
C VAL A 56 -25.43 -15.71 -14.93
N ALA A 57 -24.50 -14.74 -14.87
CA ALA A 57 -24.79 -13.35 -15.17
C ALA A 57 -25.26 -13.16 -16.61
N LEU A 58 -24.61 -13.79 -17.60
CA LEU A 58 -25.02 -13.76 -19.00
C LEU A 58 -26.38 -14.44 -19.23
N PHE A 59 -26.71 -15.48 -18.44
CA PHE A 59 -28.02 -16.14 -18.50
C PHE A 59 -29.13 -15.23 -17.91
N LEU A 60 -28.86 -14.55 -16.79
CA LEU A 60 -29.83 -13.64 -16.18
C LEU A 60 -30.07 -12.38 -17.04
N PHE A 61 -29.03 -11.87 -17.72
CA PHE A 61 -29.20 -10.73 -18.66
C PHE A 61 -30.01 -11.12 -19.90
N SER A 62 -29.95 -12.37 -20.36
CA SER A 62 -30.77 -12.83 -21.49
C SER A 62 -32.25 -13.03 -21.17
N THR A 63 -32.61 -13.20 -19.90
CA THR A 63 -34.01 -13.37 -19.45
C THR A 63 -34.69 -12.07 -19.04
N VAL A 64 -33.95 -10.98 -18.82
CA VAL A 64 -34.49 -9.65 -18.46
C VAL A 64 -34.85 -8.81 -19.71
N GLY A 65 -34.37 -9.19 -20.89
CA GLY A 65 -34.59 -8.46 -22.15
C GLY A 65 -35.99 -8.59 -22.77
N GLU A 66 -36.91 -9.39 -22.21
CA GLU A 66 -38.24 -9.65 -22.81
C GLU A 66 -39.46 -9.05 -22.05
N ARG A 67 -39.27 -8.16 -21.09
CA ARG A 67 -40.41 -7.50 -20.39
C ARG A 67 -40.22 -5.98 -20.29
N GLN A 68 -40.35 -5.31 -21.43
CA GLN A 68 -40.67 -3.88 -21.45
C GLN A 68 -41.45 -3.51 -22.74
N VAL A 69 -42.73 -3.77 -22.72
CA VAL A 69 -43.71 -2.97 -23.48
C VAL A 69 -44.99 -2.96 -22.67
N ASP A 70 -45.58 -1.75 -22.55
CA ASP A 70 -46.87 -1.38 -21.98
C ASP A 70 -46.87 -0.84 -20.55
N ALA A 71 -46.84 0.50 -20.44
CA ALA A 71 -47.76 1.31 -19.64
C ALA A 71 -47.47 2.81 -19.83
N ASN A 72 -47.97 3.38 -20.94
CA ASN A 72 -48.26 4.80 -21.05
C ASN A 72 -49.77 4.94 -21.07
N ARG A 73 -50.38 5.50 -20.04
CA ARG A 73 -51.63 6.29 -20.18
C ARG A 73 -52.03 6.99 -18.89
N VAL A 74 -52.07 8.33 -18.98
CA VAL A 74 -53.14 9.22 -18.45
C VAL A 74 -53.24 9.36 -16.91
N GLU A 75 -53.31 10.53 -16.29
CA GLU A 75 -54.11 11.72 -16.55
C GLU A 75 -53.63 12.92 -15.70
N LYS A 76 -53.83 14.13 -16.28
CA LYS A 76 -53.78 15.43 -15.61
C LYS A 76 -55.09 15.72 -14.86
N ASN A 77 -55.00 16.45 -13.77
CA ASN A 77 -55.92 17.49 -13.23
C ASN A 77 -55.62 17.64 -11.74
N GLY A 78 -55.56 18.77 -11.08
CA GLY A 78 -56.08 20.12 -11.27
C GLY A 78 -55.80 20.89 -9.97
N VAL A 79 -55.45 22.04 -10.12
CA VAL A 79 -55.60 23.36 -9.48
C VAL A 79 -56.31 23.50 -8.12
N SER A 80 -55.76 24.43 -7.31
CA SER A 80 -56.42 25.41 -6.38
C SER A 80 -56.07 25.21 -4.90
N SER A 81 -55.59 26.14 -4.17
CA SER A 81 -55.63 27.55 -3.85
C SER A 81 -55.46 27.72 -2.33
N HIS A 82 -54.65 28.71 -1.98
CA HIS A 82 -54.67 29.58 -0.79
C HIS A 82 -55.22 29.09 0.54
N ASP A 83 -54.46 29.22 1.63
CA ASP A 83 -54.84 30.09 2.74
C ASP A 83 -53.64 30.55 3.58
N ASP A 84 -53.62 31.86 3.85
CA ASP A 84 -52.73 32.57 4.76
C ASP A 84 -53.17 32.34 6.21
N ARG A 85 -52.21 32.17 7.13
CA ARG A 85 -52.37 32.59 8.54
C ARG A 85 -51.01 32.88 9.17
N GLU A 86 -50.83 34.13 9.49
CA GLU A 86 -49.92 34.63 10.52
C GLU A 86 -50.35 34.10 11.90
N GLU A 87 -49.35 33.76 12.77
CA GLU A 87 -49.47 34.08 14.22
C GLU A 87 -48.17 33.79 14.95
N GLN A 88 -47.62 34.87 15.49
CA GLN A 88 -47.24 35.16 16.85
C GLN A 88 -45.91 34.59 17.38
N VAL A 89 -45.05 35.56 17.68
CA VAL A 89 -43.79 35.50 18.48
C VAL A 89 -44.20 35.29 19.94
N ASP A 90 -43.60 34.29 20.61
CA ASP A 90 -43.59 34.16 22.06
C ASP A 90 -42.14 34.19 22.55
N ASP A 91 -41.85 35.26 23.32
CA ASP A 91 -40.61 35.52 24.04
C ASP A 91 -40.62 34.76 25.37
N THR A 92 -39.81 33.69 25.48
CA THR A 92 -39.42 33.14 26.77
C THR A 92 -37.93 32.91 26.86
N PRO A 93 -37.26 33.21 28.00
CA PRO A 93 -35.77 33.21 28.09
C PRO A 93 -35.20 31.81 28.13
N VAL A 94 -34.12 31.64 27.38
CA VAL A 94 -33.35 30.41 27.31
C VAL A 94 -32.54 30.23 28.61
N ASP A 95 -32.83 29.15 29.33
CA ASP A 95 -32.09 28.65 30.47
C ASP A 95 -30.78 27.99 29.98
N THR A 96 -29.64 28.58 30.38
CA THR A 96 -28.31 28.09 30.07
C THR A 96 -27.82 27.17 31.18
N SER A 97 -28.19 25.91 31.14
CA SER A 97 -27.50 24.81 31.84
C SER A 97 -27.07 23.76 30.86
N LEU A 98 -25.83 23.85 30.37
CA LEU A 98 -25.18 22.84 29.55
C LEU A 98 -24.85 21.63 30.44
N ASP A 99 -25.74 20.66 30.49
CA ASP A 99 -25.47 19.31 30.96
C ASP A 99 -24.69 18.53 29.84
N SER A 100 -23.45 18.16 30.13
CA SER A 100 -22.48 17.60 29.20
C SER A 100 -22.62 16.08 28.99
N SER A 101 -23.83 15.54 29.05
CA SER A 101 -24.10 14.11 28.84
C SER A 101 -25.30 13.85 27.92
N GLN A 102 -25.29 14.40 26.72
CA GLN A 102 -26.17 13.89 25.67
C GLN A 102 -25.39 12.88 24.80
N GLU A 103 -25.71 11.59 24.97
CA GLU A 103 -25.53 10.59 23.92
C GLU A 103 -26.30 11.10 22.69
N GLY A 104 -25.54 11.60 21.71
CA GLY A 104 -26.10 12.28 20.55
C GLY A 104 -27.09 11.39 19.81
N GLY A 105 -28.30 11.88 19.67
CA GLY A 105 -29.27 11.29 18.77
C GLY A 105 -28.64 11.10 17.39
N ILE A 106 -28.83 9.91 16.80
CA ILE A 106 -28.30 9.57 15.49
C ILE A 106 -28.95 10.49 14.46
N THR A 107 -28.25 11.55 14.05
CA THR A 107 -28.66 12.37 12.92
C THR A 107 -28.27 11.60 11.65
N ARG A 108 -29.25 10.98 10.99
CA ARG A 108 -29.04 10.38 9.68
C ARG A 108 -28.75 11.49 8.69
N THR A 109 -27.49 11.62 8.29
CA THR A 109 -27.15 12.43 7.12
C THR A 109 -27.52 11.60 5.90
N GLY A 110 -28.44 12.11 5.08
CA GLY A 110 -29.12 11.35 4.03
C GLY A 110 -28.27 11.04 2.79
N PHE A 111 -26.95 11.20 2.79
CA PHE A 111 -26.17 10.91 1.61
C PHE A 111 -25.79 9.43 1.49
N ARG A 112 -25.93 8.95 0.28
CA ARG A 112 -25.81 7.55 -0.10
C ARG A 112 -24.34 7.13 -0.18
N SER A 113 -23.97 6.04 0.49
CA SER A 113 -22.66 5.42 0.32
C SER A 113 -22.50 4.86 -1.10
N MET A 114 -21.42 5.21 -1.78
CA MET A 114 -21.03 4.64 -3.07
C MET A 114 -19.93 3.60 -2.88
N GLY A 115 -20.18 2.52 -2.16
CA GLY A 115 -19.24 1.41 -2.02
C GLY A 115 -18.94 1.00 -0.57
N GLU A 116 -18.31 -0.16 -0.39
CA GLU A 116 -18.00 -0.77 0.92
C GLU A 116 -16.58 -0.46 1.43
N ASP A 117 -15.86 0.49 0.83
CA ASP A 117 -14.41 0.61 0.97
C ASP A 117 -13.92 1.18 2.30
N PHE A 118 -14.77 1.91 3.05
CA PHE A 118 -14.42 2.42 4.38
C PHE A 118 -15.66 2.59 5.26
N SER A 119 -15.44 2.52 6.59
CA SER A 119 -16.52 2.54 7.58
C SER A 119 -16.62 3.86 8.33
N TYR A 120 -15.59 4.70 8.27
CA TYR A 120 -15.50 5.97 8.99
C TYR A 120 -15.03 7.09 8.07
N ILE A 121 -15.55 8.29 8.31
CA ILE A 121 -15.04 9.56 7.80
C ILE A 121 -14.84 10.48 9.01
N LEU A 122 -13.70 11.13 9.09
CA LEU A 122 -13.46 12.21 10.04
C LEU A 122 -13.59 13.55 9.33
N VAL A 123 -14.27 14.50 9.95
CA VAL A 123 -14.45 15.84 9.40
C VAL A 123 -14.03 16.86 10.44
N ALA A 124 -12.92 17.55 10.19
CA ALA A 124 -12.41 18.59 11.06
C ALA A 124 -12.84 19.97 10.56
N ASP A 125 -13.54 20.72 11.38
CA ASP A 125 -13.79 22.13 11.15
C ASP A 125 -12.84 22.96 12.01
N LYS A 126 -11.95 23.70 11.34
CA LYS A 126 -10.94 24.54 12.00
C LYS A 126 -11.57 25.77 12.67
N ASN A 127 -12.67 26.27 12.09
CA ASN A 127 -13.36 27.46 12.56
C ASN A 127 -14.16 27.17 13.84
N ASP A 128 -14.96 26.10 13.81
CA ASP A 128 -15.75 25.66 14.95
C ASP A 128 -14.90 24.87 15.97
N ARG A 129 -13.66 24.51 15.60
CA ARG A 129 -12.69 23.78 16.44
C ARG A 129 -13.23 22.43 16.89
N VAL A 130 -13.83 21.68 15.98
CA VAL A 130 -14.43 20.38 16.21
C VAL A 130 -13.94 19.34 15.21
N LEU A 131 -13.89 18.08 15.65
CA LEU A 131 -13.65 16.89 14.85
C LEU A 131 -14.87 15.99 14.94
N HIS A 132 -15.62 15.90 13.87
CA HIS A 132 -16.78 15.03 13.75
C HIS A 132 -16.38 13.63 13.30
N VAL A 133 -17.07 12.62 13.80
CA VAL A 133 -16.94 11.23 13.39
C VAL A 133 -18.23 10.78 12.72
N LEU A 134 -18.13 10.50 11.43
CA LEU A 134 -19.18 9.86 10.66
C LEU A 134 -18.91 8.36 10.59
N GLN A 135 -19.91 7.55 10.84
CA GLN A 135 -19.87 6.09 10.73
C GLN A 135 -20.88 5.62 9.71
N ARG A 136 -20.47 4.71 8.84
CA ARG A 136 -21.35 4.11 7.86
C ARG A 136 -22.30 3.10 8.52
N ASP A 137 -23.57 3.17 8.14
CA ASP A 137 -24.63 2.22 8.50
C ASP A 137 -25.38 1.84 7.22
N GLY A 138 -25.02 0.73 6.62
CA GLY A 138 -25.52 0.32 5.32
C GLY A 138 -25.23 1.33 4.22
N LEU A 139 -26.26 1.94 3.66
CA LEU A 139 -26.18 2.96 2.61
C LEU A 139 -26.04 4.40 3.13
N PHE A 140 -26.06 4.60 4.45
CA PHE A 140 -26.09 5.94 5.06
C PHE A 140 -24.87 6.20 5.92
N TRP A 141 -24.58 7.48 6.11
CA TRP A 141 -23.58 7.96 7.05
C TRP A 141 -24.29 8.57 8.25
N ASN A 142 -23.92 8.12 9.44
CA ASN A 142 -24.46 8.61 10.70
C ASN A 142 -23.37 9.44 11.39
N HIS A 143 -23.72 10.67 11.79
CA HIS A 143 -22.88 11.44 12.71
C HIS A 143 -22.96 10.81 14.09
N THR A 144 -21.85 10.27 14.57
CA THR A 144 -21.85 9.48 15.82
C THR A 144 -21.16 10.19 16.97
N ARG A 145 -20.30 11.15 16.70
CA ARG A 145 -19.55 11.85 17.77
C ARG A 145 -18.88 13.11 17.26
N THR A 146 -18.74 14.09 18.19
CA THR A 146 -17.96 15.30 17.99
C THR A 146 -16.94 15.43 19.12
N PHE A 147 -15.70 15.80 18.77
CA PHE A 147 -14.63 16.06 19.71
C PHE A 147 -14.14 17.50 19.55
N PRO A 148 -13.90 18.27 20.63
CA PRO A 148 -13.12 19.51 20.54
C PRO A 148 -11.72 19.22 19.98
N VAL A 149 -11.26 20.06 19.07
CA VAL A 149 -9.94 19.95 18.44
C VAL A 149 -9.24 21.29 18.35
N ALA A 150 -7.94 21.32 18.59
CA ALA A 150 -7.11 22.46 18.25
C ALA A 150 -6.44 22.25 16.90
N SER A 151 -6.35 23.30 16.10
CA SER A 151 -5.66 23.34 14.82
C SER A 151 -4.45 24.28 14.87
N GLY A 152 -3.80 24.50 13.73
CA GLY A 152 -2.69 25.44 13.59
C GLY A 152 -3.06 26.83 14.12
N SER A 153 -2.10 27.51 14.75
CA SER A 153 -2.31 28.82 15.39
C SER A 153 -2.64 29.95 14.39
N ARG A 154 -2.46 29.71 13.09
CA ARG A 154 -2.84 30.65 12.03
C ARG A 154 -3.97 30.10 11.18
N PRO A 155 -4.98 30.91 10.85
CA PRO A 155 -6.07 30.51 9.96
C PRO A 155 -5.60 30.44 8.51
N GLY A 156 -6.44 29.88 7.62
CA GLY A 156 -6.22 29.78 6.21
C GLY A 156 -5.56 28.48 5.77
N MET A 157 -5.35 28.36 4.46
CA MET A 157 -4.74 27.21 3.79
C MET A 157 -3.25 27.13 4.13
N LYS A 158 -2.77 25.92 4.44
CA LYS A 158 -1.34 25.65 4.57
C LYS A 158 -0.64 25.72 3.22
N MET A 159 0.45 26.50 3.15
CA MET A 159 1.20 26.74 1.91
C MET A 159 2.63 26.20 1.98
N TYR A 160 3.30 26.35 3.13
CA TYR A 160 4.71 25.95 3.28
C TYR A 160 5.01 25.47 4.69
N GLU A 161 6.14 24.80 4.83
CA GLU A 161 6.61 24.34 6.13
C GLU A 161 6.82 25.50 7.11
N GLY A 162 6.36 25.33 8.35
CA GLY A 162 6.52 26.36 9.40
C GLY A 162 5.52 27.51 9.35
N ASP A 163 4.53 27.51 8.44
CA ASP A 163 3.51 28.57 8.35
C ASP A 163 2.46 28.54 9.47
N LEU A 164 2.53 27.54 10.36
CA LEU A 164 1.66 27.36 11.54
C LEU A 164 0.18 27.14 11.18
N ARG A 165 -0.10 26.69 9.96
CA ARG A 165 -1.46 26.43 9.46
C ARG A 165 -1.72 24.94 9.35
N THR A 166 -2.96 24.54 9.64
CA THR A 166 -3.47 23.20 9.29
C THR A 166 -3.97 23.23 7.86
N PRO A 167 -3.62 22.23 7.02
CA PRO A 167 -4.08 22.18 5.64
C PRO A 167 -5.59 22.01 5.57
N GLN A 168 -6.15 22.31 4.39
CA GLN A 168 -7.56 22.07 4.05
C GLN A 168 -7.64 21.14 2.85
N GLY A 169 -8.62 20.23 2.85
CA GLY A 169 -8.81 19.26 1.78
C GLY A 169 -9.13 17.87 2.30
N ILE A 170 -8.97 16.87 1.43
CA ILE A 170 -9.20 15.46 1.72
C ILE A 170 -7.86 14.78 1.98
N TYR A 171 -7.71 14.23 3.16
CA TYR A 171 -6.53 13.47 3.58
C TYR A 171 -6.94 12.08 4.06
N PHE A 172 -5.94 11.23 4.32
CA PHE A 172 -6.16 9.88 4.84
C PHE A 172 -5.21 9.61 6.00
N ILE A 173 -5.70 8.89 7.01
CA ILE A 173 -4.84 8.30 8.03
C ILE A 173 -4.07 7.16 7.36
N ILE A 174 -2.76 7.35 7.17
CA ILE A 174 -1.87 6.37 6.53
C ILE A 174 -1.07 5.54 7.54
N GLN A 175 -0.98 6.01 8.78
CA GLN A 175 -0.28 5.32 9.86
C GLN A 175 -0.88 5.71 11.20
N LYS A 176 -1.01 4.73 12.10
CA LYS A 176 -1.33 4.93 13.51
C LYS A 176 -0.09 4.58 14.31
N LYS A 177 0.24 5.42 15.30
CA LYS A 177 1.39 5.24 16.19
C LYS A 177 0.92 5.20 17.63
N SER A 178 1.44 4.22 18.39
CA SER A 178 1.26 4.16 19.84
C SER A 178 2.26 5.10 20.55
N ASP A 179 2.02 5.35 21.83
CA ASP A 179 2.94 6.04 22.72
C ASP A 179 4.31 5.37 22.80
N GLU A 180 4.35 4.03 22.83
CA GLU A 180 5.60 3.25 22.83
C GLU A 180 6.44 3.51 21.57
N GLU A 181 5.82 3.49 20.39
CA GLU A 181 6.49 3.79 19.12
C GLU A 181 7.01 5.24 19.07
N LEU A 182 6.21 6.18 19.59
CA LEU A 182 6.58 7.59 19.66
C LEU A 182 7.72 7.81 20.63
N TYR A 183 7.67 7.18 21.82
CA TYR A 183 8.72 7.28 22.83
C TYR A 183 10.05 6.67 22.33
N LYS A 184 10.00 5.52 21.68
CA LYS A 184 11.19 4.90 21.06
C LYS A 184 11.88 5.84 20.06
N ARG A 185 11.11 6.67 19.35
CA ARG A 185 11.62 7.58 18.33
C ARG A 185 12.06 8.94 18.85
N TYR A 186 11.31 9.51 19.81
CA TYR A 186 11.45 10.90 20.25
C TYR A 186 11.83 11.05 21.74
N GLY A 187 11.92 9.94 22.49
CA GLY A 187 12.17 9.97 23.93
C GLY A 187 11.05 10.71 24.68
N SER A 188 11.40 11.42 25.74
CA SER A 188 10.44 12.21 26.54
C SER A 188 9.71 13.30 25.74
N SER A 189 10.28 13.76 24.63
CA SER A 189 9.59 14.71 23.74
C SER A 189 8.33 14.14 23.09
N ALA A 190 8.10 12.83 23.19
CA ALA A 190 6.90 12.16 22.68
C ALA A 190 5.63 12.54 23.47
N GLU A 191 5.75 12.97 24.72
CA GLU A 191 4.62 13.29 25.61
C GLU A 191 3.62 14.30 25.00
N ILE A 192 4.11 15.23 24.20
CA ILE A 192 3.28 16.24 23.51
C ILE A 192 2.28 15.63 22.51
N TYR A 193 2.49 14.38 22.10
CA TYR A 193 1.62 13.68 21.14
C TYR A 193 0.54 12.83 21.82
N GLY A 194 0.58 12.69 23.17
CA GLY A 194 -0.35 11.88 23.92
C GLY A 194 -0.25 10.38 23.62
N PRO A 195 -1.30 9.59 23.92
CA PRO A 195 -1.25 8.14 23.86
C PRO A 195 -1.22 7.57 22.42
N TYR A 196 -1.64 8.34 21.44
CA TYR A 196 -1.70 7.91 20.04
C TYR A 196 -1.44 9.09 19.09
N SER A 197 -1.00 8.76 17.87
CA SER A 197 -0.94 9.72 16.77
C SER A 197 -1.39 9.06 15.47
N PHE A 198 -2.16 9.80 14.69
CA PHE A 198 -2.61 9.38 13.35
C PHE A 198 -1.96 10.27 12.31
N VAL A 199 -1.08 9.68 11.51
CA VAL A 199 -0.32 10.40 10.47
C VAL A 199 -1.21 10.58 9.26
N LEU A 200 -1.33 11.82 8.77
CA LEU A 200 -2.03 12.14 7.54
C LEU A 200 -1.08 12.14 6.35
N ASN A 201 -1.59 11.83 5.15
CA ASN A 201 -0.84 11.86 3.89
C ASN A 201 -0.60 13.28 3.34
N TYR A 202 -0.34 14.25 4.23
CA TYR A 202 0.04 15.61 3.82
C TYR A 202 1.56 15.71 3.57
N PRO A 203 2.04 16.36 2.48
CA PRO A 203 1.23 16.85 1.35
C PRO A 203 0.76 15.69 0.47
N ASN A 204 -0.51 15.72 0.04
CA ASN A 204 -1.04 14.79 -0.94
C ASN A 204 -0.70 15.25 -2.37
N ARG A 205 -1.11 14.48 -3.39
CA ARG A 205 -0.84 14.82 -4.81
C ARG A 205 -1.40 16.19 -5.23
N HIS A 206 -2.53 16.62 -4.65
CA HIS A 206 -3.16 17.92 -4.95
C HIS A 206 -2.39 19.06 -4.29
N ASP A 207 -1.85 18.85 -3.08
CA ASP A 207 -0.97 19.80 -2.42
C ASP A 207 0.32 20.00 -3.20
N ILE A 208 0.94 18.90 -3.63
CA ILE A 208 2.17 18.91 -4.44
C ILE A 208 1.93 19.63 -5.78
N ALA A 209 0.84 19.30 -6.48
CA ALA A 209 0.48 19.95 -7.74
C ALA A 209 0.22 21.46 -7.58
N ALA A 210 -0.29 21.88 -6.42
CA ALA A 210 -0.49 23.27 -6.08
C ALA A 210 0.76 23.98 -5.52
N GLY A 211 1.93 23.31 -5.50
CA GLY A 211 3.18 23.86 -4.97
C GLY A 211 3.21 24.01 -3.44
N ARG A 212 2.31 23.36 -2.71
CA ARG A 212 2.31 23.37 -1.24
C ARG A 212 3.38 22.43 -0.70
N THR A 213 4.03 22.83 0.38
CA THR A 213 5.16 22.11 0.97
C THR A 213 5.01 21.90 2.48
N GLY A 214 5.95 21.13 3.06
CA GLY A 214 5.98 20.74 4.46
C GLY A 214 5.61 19.27 4.64
N SER A 215 5.54 18.82 5.89
CA SER A 215 5.25 17.43 6.25
C SER A 215 4.76 17.33 7.69
N GLY A 216 4.46 16.12 8.16
CA GLY A 216 4.22 15.86 9.57
C GLY A 216 2.92 16.45 10.12
N ILE A 217 1.84 16.45 9.33
CA ILE A 217 0.50 16.80 9.81
C ILE A 217 -0.15 15.54 10.37
N TRP A 218 -0.47 15.59 11.65
CA TRP A 218 -1.02 14.48 12.43
C TRP A 218 -2.30 14.88 13.16
N ILE A 219 -3.12 13.89 13.53
CA ILE A 219 -4.09 14.01 14.61
C ILE A 219 -3.42 13.35 15.82
N HIS A 220 -3.27 14.07 16.94
CA HIS A 220 -2.55 13.58 18.12
C HIS A 220 -3.17 14.09 19.42
N GLY A 221 -2.70 13.57 20.53
CA GLY A 221 -3.07 14.01 21.86
C GLY A 221 -2.30 15.25 22.33
N THR A 222 -2.13 15.34 23.63
CA THR A 222 -1.44 16.42 24.31
C THR A 222 -0.58 15.84 25.43
N THR A 223 0.25 16.66 26.05
CA THR A 223 0.82 16.35 27.37
C THR A 223 -0.32 15.96 28.32
N PRO A 224 -0.08 15.05 29.29
CA PRO A 224 -1.10 14.69 30.27
C PRO A 224 -1.73 15.92 30.92
N ASP A 225 -3.05 15.90 31.12
CA ASP A 225 -3.87 16.93 31.74
C ASP A 225 -3.90 18.30 31.01
N GLU A 226 -3.30 18.43 29.84
CA GLU A 226 -3.41 19.65 29.03
C GLU A 226 -4.64 19.63 28.12
N VAL A 227 -5.28 20.79 28.00
CA VAL A 227 -6.31 21.07 27.01
C VAL A 227 -5.65 21.73 25.81
N PRO A 228 -5.77 21.14 24.59
CA PRO A 228 -5.11 21.69 23.42
C PRO A 228 -5.72 23.05 23.03
N VAL A 229 -4.89 24.07 22.88
CA VAL A 229 -5.31 25.44 22.51
C VAL A 229 -4.98 25.71 21.03
N SER A 230 -3.77 25.39 20.60
CA SER A 230 -3.31 25.57 19.23
C SER A 230 -2.14 24.65 18.94
N THR A 231 -1.83 24.46 17.66
CA THR A 231 -0.70 23.64 17.19
C THR A 231 0.16 24.39 16.17
N ARG A 232 1.20 23.71 15.69
CA ARG A 232 2.03 24.21 14.58
C ARG A 232 1.53 23.72 13.20
N GLY A 233 0.31 23.17 13.13
CA GLY A 233 -0.32 22.67 11.91
C GLY A 233 -1.03 21.33 12.06
N CYS A 234 -0.80 20.59 13.13
CA CYS A 234 -1.51 19.36 13.44
C CYS A 234 -2.94 19.61 13.94
N LEU A 235 -3.70 18.54 14.12
CA LEU A 235 -4.97 18.53 14.84
C LEU A 235 -4.73 17.89 16.21
N ALA A 236 -4.87 18.65 17.31
CA ALA A 236 -4.70 18.13 18.67
C ALA A 236 -6.03 17.91 19.36
N VAL A 237 -6.22 16.72 19.93
CA VAL A 237 -7.44 16.28 20.63
C VAL A 237 -7.06 15.90 22.05
N HIS A 238 -7.89 16.24 23.04
CA HIS A 238 -7.67 15.82 24.43
C HIS A 238 -7.48 14.28 24.51
N ASN A 239 -6.54 13.83 25.35
CA ASN A 239 -6.11 12.43 25.43
C ASN A 239 -7.24 11.41 25.59
N ASP A 240 -8.24 11.69 26.44
CA ASP A 240 -9.38 10.79 26.65
C ASP A 240 -10.29 10.69 25.42
N ASN A 241 -10.46 11.80 24.70
CA ASN A 241 -11.21 11.83 23.46
C ASN A 241 -10.44 11.11 22.34
N LEU A 242 -9.12 11.25 22.33
CA LEU A 242 -8.26 10.55 21.37
C LEU A 242 -8.27 9.03 21.59
N LYS A 243 -8.31 8.55 22.85
CA LYS A 243 -8.50 7.12 23.15
C LYS A 243 -9.85 6.62 22.62
N LYS A 244 -10.94 7.35 22.88
CA LYS A 244 -12.27 7.02 22.35
C LYS A 244 -12.29 6.99 20.81
N LEU A 245 -11.58 7.90 20.16
CA LEU A 245 -11.42 7.90 18.70
C LEU A 245 -10.62 6.69 18.25
N TYR A 246 -9.48 6.41 18.90
CA TYR A 246 -8.64 5.25 18.58
C TYR A 246 -9.42 3.94 18.65
N ASP A 247 -10.14 3.70 19.75
CA ASP A 247 -10.94 2.48 19.94
C ASP A 247 -11.98 2.29 18.83
N LYS A 248 -12.56 3.41 18.37
CA LYS A 248 -13.58 3.40 17.32
C LYS A 248 -13.01 3.06 15.93
N ILE A 249 -11.83 3.58 15.64
CA ILE A 249 -11.18 3.41 14.32
C ILE A 249 -10.07 2.35 14.31
N TYR A 250 -9.90 1.62 15.41
CA TYR A 250 -8.95 0.52 15.48
C TYR A 250 -9.27 -0.56 14.44
N GLY A 251 -8.24 -1.08 13.75
CA GLY A 251 -8.43 -2.08 12.70
C GLY A 251 -8.88 -1.55 11.34
N HIS A 252 -9.26 -0.27 11.22
CA HIS A 252 -9.59 0.35 9.93
C HIS A 252 -8.38 1.07 9.35
N GLU A 253 -8.14 0.91 8.05
CA GLU A 253 -7.04 1.54 7.32
C GLU A 253 -7.56 2.59 6.34
N LEU A 254 -6.68 3.53 5.96
CA LEU A 254 -6.98 4.59 5.00
C LEU A 254 -8.30 5.31 5.30
N ILE A 255 -8.46 5.78 6.54
CA ILE A 255 -9.64 6.50 6.99
C ILE A 255 -9.59 7.92 6.42
N PRO A 256 -10.61 8.37 5.67
CA PRO A 256 -10.68 9.73 5.16
C PRO A 256 -10.77 10.76 6.29
N VAL A 257 -10.03 11.86 6.15
CA VAL A 257 -10.05 13.02 7.02
C VAL A 257 -10.25 14.27 6.17
N LEU A 258 -11.43 14.84 6.24
CA LEU A 258 -11.75 16.10 5.58
C LEU A 258 -11.43 17.25 6.53
N ILE A 259 -10.75 18.27 6.05
CA ILE A 259 -10.38 19.44 6.87
C ILE A 259 -10.90 20.70 6.18
N HIS A 260 -11.77 21.41 6.87
CA HIS A 260 -12.45 22.62 6.42
C HIS A 260 -12.20 23.80 7.37
N GLU A 261 -12.58 24.99 6.93
CA GLU A 261 -12.50 26.24 7.71
C GLU A 261 -13.77 27.08 7.53
N ASN A 262 -14.91 26.47 7.30
CA ASN A 262 -16.12 27.22 6.90
C ASN A 262 -17.08 27.51 8.05
N GLY A 263 -17.05 26.74 9.16
CA GLY A 263 -18.05 26.78 10.22
C GLY A 263 -19.41 26.20 9.77
N GLY A 264 -20.17 25.60 10.68
CA GLY A 264 -21.54 25.15 10.43
C GLY A 264 -21.61 24.08 9.33
N LEU A 265 -20.87 22.99 9.44
CA LEU A 265 -20.77 21.97 8.40
C LEU A 265 -22.11 21.33 8.02
N ASN A 266 -22.52 21.50 6.78
CA ASN A 266 -23.50 20.63 6.13
C ASN A 266 -22.74 19.43 5.54
N PHE A 267 -22.89 18.26 6.15
CA PHE A 267 -22.16 17.05 5.73
C PHE A 267 -22.50 16.60 4.30
N GLU A 268 -23.73 16.84 3.83
CA GLU A 268 -24.13 16.48 2.47
C GLU A 268 -23.38 17.27 1.40
N GLU A 269 -23.09 18.55 1.68
CA GLU A 269 -22.36 19.42 0.79
C GLU A 269 -20.84 19.33 0.98
N SER A 270 -20.40 19.01 2.21
CA SER A 270 -18.97 19.03 2.58
C SER A 270 -18.26 17.73 2.30
N VAL A 271 -18.98 16.58 2.21
CA VAL A 271 -18.41 15.26 2.01
C VAL A 271 -18.51 14.82 0.55
N ASP A 272 -17.47 15.13 -0.20
CA ASP A 272 -17.33 14.70 -1.60
C ASP A 272 -16.84 13.24 -1.66
N LEU A 273 -17.79 12.30 -1.67
CA LEU A 273 -17.49 10.87 -1.71
C LEU A 273 -16.77 10.44 -2.98
N GLU A 274 -17.03 11.05 -4.12
CA GLU A 274 -16.38 10.72 -5.39
C GLU A 274 -14.88 11.03 -5.33
N ASN A 275 -14.52 12.22 -4.86
CA ASN A 275 -13.12 12.60 -4.67
C ASN A 275 -12.43 11.78 -3.57
N ILE A 276 -13.14 11.45 -2.48
CA ILE A 276 -12.61 10.55 -1.43
C ILE A 276 -12.27 9.19 -2.02
N MET A 277 -13.15 8.61 -2.81
CA MET A 277 -12.95 7.31 -3.44
C MET A 277 -11.81 7.33 -4.45
N ALA A 278 -11.73 8.38 -5.27
CA ALA A 278 -10.65 8.54 -6.24
C ALA A 278 -9.27 8.64 -5.56
N GLU A 279 -9.17 9.41 -4.49
CA GLU A 279 -7.92 9.56 -3.73
C GLU A 279 -7.54 8.27 -3.00
N ARG A 280 -8.52 7.58 -2.40
CA ARG A 280 -8.29 6.27 -1.77
C ARG A 280 -7.79 5.23 -2.76
N THR A 281 -8.41 5.14 -3.92
CA THR A 281 -8.00 4.21 -4.98
C THR A 281 -6.55 4.47 -5.40
N TYR A 282 -6.18 5.74 -5.56
CA TYR A 282 -4.80 6.13 -5.84
C TYR A 282 -3.83 5.66 -4.73
N LEU A 283 -4.15 5.88 -3.47
CA LEU A 283 -3.30 5.46 -2.34
C LEU A 283 -3.15 3.93 -2.23
N VAL A 284 -4.22 3.19 -2.47
CA VAL A 284 -4.18 1.72 -2.50
C VAL A 284 -3.24 1.25 -3.61
N GLN A 285 -3.38 1.78 -4.82
CA GLN A 285 -2.54 1.42 -5.96
C GLN A 285 -1.07 1.78 -5.73
N GLU A 286 -0.80 2.93 -5.14
CA GLU A 286 0.57 3.35 -4.80
C GLU A 286 1.21 2.41 -3.77
N ARG A 287 0.44 2.00 -2.75
CA ARG A 287 0.88 1.02 -1.74
C ARG A 287 1.16 -0.36 -2.37
N GLU A 288 0.27 -0.86 -3.22
CA GLU A 288 0.45 -2.13 -3.93
C GLU A 288 1.70 -2.11 -4.82
N ASN A 289 1.91 -1.02 -5.56
CA ASN A 289 3.10 -0.84 -6.38
C ASN A 289 4.38 -0.82 -5.52
N ALA A 290 4.36 -0.16 -4.37
CA ALA A 290 5.51 -0.13 -3.46
C ALA A 290 5.82 -1.52 -2.88
N ILE A 291 4.79 -2.29 -2.49
CA ILE A 291 4.94 -3.68 -2.02
C ILE A 291 5.53 -4.55 -3.13
N ALA A 292 4.97 -4.50 -4.34
CA ALA A 292 5.46 -5.29 -5.47
C ALA A 292 6.91 -4.94 -5.84
N GLN A 293 7.30 -3.67 -5.75
CA GLN A 293 8.69 -3.25 -5.95
C GLN A 293 9.63 -3.81 -4.87
N GLN A 294 9.19 -3.80 -3.60
CA GLN A 294 9.99 -4.37 -2.51
C GLN A 294 10.13 -5.88 -2.64
N GLU A 295 9.05 -6.60 -2.93
CA GLU A 295 9.08 -8.06 -3.16
C GLU A 295 9.98 -8.43 -4.34
N ARG A 296 9.94 -7.64 -5.43
CA ARG A 296 10.85 -7.84 -6.57
C ARG A 296 12.30 -7.63 -6.16
N LYS A 297 12.59 -6.61 -5.35
CA LYS A 297 13.94 -6.33 -4.84
C LYS A 297 14.45 -7.47 -3.95
N ASP A 298 13.61 -7.96 -3.04
CA ASP A 298 13.95 -9.05 -2.12
C ASP A 298 14.17 -10.37 -2.87
N SER A 299 13.32 -10.66 -3.86
CA SER A 299 13.48 -11.84 -4.74
C SER A 299 14.78 -11.79 -5.53
N LEU A 300 15.14 -10.63 -6.08
CA LEU A 300 16.39 -10.45 -6.80
C LEU A 300 17.62 -10.56 -5.89
N HIS A 301 17.53 -10.00 -4.69
CA HIS A 301 18.59 -10.16 -3.69
C HIS A 301 18.82 -11.64 -3.35
N THR A 302 17.77 -12.38 -3.05
CA THR A 302 17.81 -13.83 -2.77
C THR A 302 18.40 -14.60 -3.95
N PHE A 303 18.00 -14.27 -5.18
CA PHE A 303 18.56 -14.87 -6.39
C PHE A 303 20.08 -14.65 -6.48
N PHE A 304 20.57 -13.42 -6.28
CA PHE A 304 21.98 -13.14 -6.41
C PHE A 304 22.83 -13.68 -5.26
N VAL A 305 22.28 -13.82 -4.05
CA VAL A 305 22.92 -14.57 -2.97
C VAL A 305 23.16 -16.01 -3.43
N SER A 306 22.13 -16.71 -3.90
CA SER A 306 22.25 -18.08 -4.41
C SER A 306 23.18 -18.19 -5.61
N TYR A 307 23.22 -17.19 -6.49
CA TYR A 307 24.13 -17.14 -7.62
C TYR A 307 25.59 -17.07 -7.18
N VAL A 308 25.91 -16.21 -6.21
CA VAL A 308 27.29 -16.09 -5.66
C VAL A 308 27.69 -17.37 -4.92
N ASP A 309 26.76 -18.01 -4.18
CA ASP A 309 27.02 -19.28 -3.52
C ASP A 309 27.34 -20.38 -4.54
N SER A 310 26.56 -20.48 -5.61
CA SER A 310 26.79 -21.46 -6.68
C SER A 310 28.12 -21.19 -7.44
N TRP A 311 28.46 -19.92 -7.67
CA TRP A 311 29.74 -19.54 -8.24
C TRP A 311 30.92 -19.89 -7.32
N LYS A 312 30.77 -19.69 -6.02
CA LYS A 312 31.73 -20.08 -4.99
C LYS A 312 31.94 -21.59 -5.01
N GLU A 313 30.85 -22.37 -4.95
CA GLU A 313 30.92 -23.84 -5.00
C GLU A 313 31.62 -24.35 -6.28
N ALA A 314 31.33 -23.70 -7.42
CA ALA A 314 32.02 -24.02 -8.68
C ALA A 314 33.53 -23.72 -8.62
N TRP A 315 33.94 -22.67 -7.93
CA TRP A 315 35.36 -22.38 -7.72
C TRP A 315 36.02 -23.40 -6.80
N GLU A 316 35.34 -23.75 -5.68
CA GLU A 316 35.84 -24.75 -4.71
C GLU A 316 35.86 -26.17 -5.29
N SER A 317 35.07 -26.47 -6.32
CA SER A 317 35.15 -27.76 -7.04
C SER A 317 36.47 -27.95 -7.79
N MET A 318 37.21 -26.89 -8.06
CA MET A 318 38.48 -26.88 -8.84
C MET A 318 38.29 -27.51 -10.23
N ASP A 319 37.10 -27.53 -10.77
CA ASP A 319 36.76 -28.02 -12.11
C ASP A 319 36.41 -26.86 -13.04
N THR A 320 37.26 -26.63 -14.05
CA THR A 320 36.99 -25.56 -15.03
C THR A 320 35.74 -25.79 -15.85
N ALA A 321 35.29 -27.02 -16.03
CA ALA A 321 34.06 -27.32 -16.74
C ALA A 321 32.81 -26.88 -15.92
N VAL A 322 32.88 -26.84 -14.60
CA VAL A 322 31.87 -26.36 -13.68
C VAL A 322 31.97 -24.84 -13.50
N TYR A 323 33.17 -24.28 -13.44
CA TYR A 323 33.43 -22.87 -13.19
C TYR A 323 33.22 -21.96 -14.41
N ALA A 324 33.68 -22.36 -15.59
CA ALA A 324 33.63 -21.58 -16.84
C ALA A 324 32.20 -21.14 -17.24
N PRO A 325 31.15 -21.94 -17.02
CA PRO A 325 29.77 -21.57 -17.38
C PRO A 325 29.23 -20.33 -16.65
N PHE A 326 29.83 -19.90 -15.56
CA PHE A 326 29.44 -18.65 -14.90
C PHE A 326 29.84 -17.39 -15.67
N TYR A 327 30.77 -17.51 -16.63
CA TYR A 327 31.32 -16.37 -17.35
C TYR A 327 30.81 -16.24 -18.78
N ASP A 328 30.77 -15.01 -19.27
CA ASP A 328 30.53 -14.72 -20.69
C ASP A 328 31.88 -14.67 -21.44
N ALA A 329 32.22 -15.76 -22.10
CA ALA A 329 33.50 -15.86 -22.83
C ALA A 329 33.73 -14.78 -23.89
N LYS A 330 32.65 -14.22 -24.46
CA LYS A 330 32.73 -13.22 -25.53
C LYS A 330 32.92 -11.79 -25.00
N ASN A 331 32.48 -11.53 -23.78
CA ASN A 331 32.46 -10.17 -23.20
C ASN A 331 33.21 -10.09 -21.89
N LEU A 332 34.09 -11.04 -21.63
CA LEU A 332 34.91 -11.01 -20.43
C LEU A 332 35.86 -9.79 -20.46
N ASP A 333 35.78 -8.97 -19.41
CA ASP A 333 36.65 -7.85 -19.13
C ASP A 333 37.31 -8.06 -17.76
N VAL A 334 38.44 -8.79 -17.78
CA VAL A 334 39.30 -9.01 -16.62
C VAL A 334 40.69 -8.45 -16.94
N PRO A 335 41.18 -7.49 -16.16
CA PRO A 335 42.44 -6.81 -16.45
C PRO A 335 43.59 -7.80 -16.71
N GLY A 336 44.25 -7.66 -17.87
CA GLY A 336 45.42 -8.45 -18.26
C GLY A 336 45.10 -9.84 -18.82
N HIS A 337 43.81 -10.18 -19.02
CA HIS A 337 43.43 -11.50 -19.51
C HIS A 337 42.49 -11.42 -20.71
N THR A 338 42.69 -12.34 -21.71
CA THR A 338 41.64 -12.80 -22.63
C THR A 338 40.90 -13.96 -21.98
N TRP A 339 39.78 -14.39 -22.57
CA TRP A 339 39.03 -15.56 -22.09
C TRP A 339 39.92 -16.81 -21.97
N GLU A 340 40.72 -17.09 -23.00
CA GLU A 340 41.59 -18.27 -23.05
C GLU A 340 42.68 -18.19 -21.97
N SER A 341 43.30 -17.02 -21.79
CA SER A 341 44.32 -16.84 -20.77
C SER A 341 43.74 -16.88 -19.35
N TRP A 342 42.51 -16.39 -19.18
CA TRP A 342 41.80 -16.44 -17.89
C TRP A 342 41.49 -17.88 -17.47
N ILE A 343 40.93 -18.68 -18.35
CA ILE A 343 40.62 -20.08 -18.07
C ILE A 343 41.86 -20.91 -17.88
N ALA A 344 42.89 -20.72 -18.70
CA ALA A 344 44.20 -21.38 -18.50
C ALA A 344 44.82 -21.03 -17.15
N HIS A 345 44.73 -19.77 -16.73
CA HIS A 345 45.19 -19.34 -15.41
C HIS A 345 44.40 -20.04 -14.27
N LYS A 346 43.08 -20.13 -14.38
CA LYS A 346 42.25 -20.85 -13.41
C LYS A 346 42.58 -22.33 -13.36
N GLN A 347 42.71 -22.96 -14.50
CA GLN A 347 43.09 -24.38 -14.59
C GLN A 347 44.44 -24.62 -13.93
N SER A 348 45.48 -23.82 -14.23
CA SER A 348 46.79 -23.93 -13.58
C SER A 348 46.71 -23.70 -12.05
N THR A 349 45.77 -22.86 -11.57
CA THR A 349 45.53 -22.65 -10.15
C THR A 349 44.89 -23.88 -9.53
N PHE A 350 43.92 -24.49 -10.17
CA PHE A 350 43.24 -25.70 -9.72
C PHE A 350 44.16 -26.92 -9.67
N GLU A 351 45.09 -27.05 -10.63
CA GLU A 351 46.10 -28.11 -10.66
C GLU A 351 47.19 -27.95 -9.61
N ARG A 352 47.39 -26.72 -9.07
CA ARG A 352 48.43 -26.42 -8.11
C ARG A 352 48.09 -26.75 -6.68
N TYR A 353 46.83 -26.71 -6.31
CA TYR A 353 46.32 -26.85 -4.95
C TYR A 353 45.45 -28.10 -4.81
N ASP A 354 45.55 -28.76 -3.66
CA ASP A 354 44.66 -29.91 -3.34
C ASP A 354 43.33 -29.42 -2.78
N ARG A 355 43.27 -28.18 -2.26
CA ARG A 355 42.03 -27.58 -1.69
C ARG A 355 42.04 -26.06 -1.89
N ILE A 356 40.85 -25.56 -2.26
CA ILE A 356 40.53 -24.16 -2.24
C ILE A 356 39.21 -24.01 -1.43
N GLU A 357 39.24 -23.06 -0.50
CA GLU A 357 38.06 -22.68 0.29
C GLU A 357 37.78 -21.19 0.09
N ILE A 358 36.49 -20.88 -0.18
CA ILE A 358 36.03 -19.52 -0.45
C ILE A 358 34.93 -19.20 0.58
N GLN A 359 35.13 -18.12 1.33
CA GLN A 359 34.06 -17.58 2.17
C GLN A 359 33.64 -16.23 1.59
N VAL A 360 32.33 -16.00 1.48
CA VAL A 360 31.73 -14.78 0.97
C VAL A 360 30.67 -14.29 1.95
N ASP A 361 30.55 -12.97 2.12
CA ASP A 361 29.40 -12.37 2.79
C ASP A 361 28.24 -12.17 1.80
N SER A 362 27.08 -11.71 2.30
CA SER A 362 25.91 -11.44 1.46
C SER A 362 26.24 -10.32 0.44
N PRO A 363 26.04 -10.56 -0.87
CA PRO A 363 26.40 -9.58 -1.88
C PRO A 363 25.48 -8.36 -1.84
N GLU A 364 26.09 -7.18 -1.91
CA GLU A 364 25.37 -5.94 -2.18
C GLU A 364 25.07 -5.84 -3.68
N VAL A 365 23.79 -5.73 -4.03
CA VAL A 365 23.34 -5.52 -5.42
C VAL A 365 23.44 -4.03 -5.76
N LYS A 366 24.24 -3.69 -6.77
CA LYS A 366 24.44 -2.30 -7.24
C LYS A 366 24.20 -2.16 -8.73
N ASN A 367 23.87 -0.95 -9.17
CA ASN A 367 23.77 -0.57 -10.59
C ASN A 367 22.94 -1.55 -11.43
N MET A 368 21.81 -2.00 -10.89
CA MET A 368 20.99 -2.99 -11.55
C MET A 368 20.10 -2.37 -12.63
N THR A 369 20.12 -2.98 -13.80
CA THR A 369 19.20 -2.77 -14.93
C THR A 369 18.51 -4.08 -15.29
N ASP A 370 17.73 -4.11 -16.35
CA ASP A 370 17.09 -5.35 -16.83
C ASP A 370 18.13 -6.37 -17.36
N THR A 371 19.32 -5.91 -17.78
CA THR A 371 20.34 -6.74 -18.42
C THR A 371 21.71 -6.71 -17.74
N THR A 372 21.96 -5.81 -16.83
CA THR A 372 23.24 -5.68 -16.14
C THR A 372 23.08 -5.56 -14.63
N VAL A 373 24.04 -6.05 -13.87
CA VAL A 373 24.11 -5.89 -12.42
C VAL A 373 25.55 -5.96 -11.93
N SER A 374 25.87 -5.20 -10.89
CA SER A 374 27.14 -5.30 -10.15
C SER A 374 26.86 -5.90 -8.78
N LEU A 375 27.56 -6.98 -8.43
CA LEU A 375 27.54 -7.61 -7.11
C LEU A 375 28.86 -7.29 -6.39
N VAL A 376 28.76 -6.76 -5.17
CA VAL A 376 29.93 -6.41 -4.36
C VAL A 376 29.85 -7.11 -3.03
N PHE A 377 30.92 -7.83 -2.65
CA PHE A 377 30.99 -8.61 -1.41
C PHE A 377 32.44 -8.75 -0.93
N ASN A 378 32.62 -9.07 0.36
CA ASN A 378 33.90 -9.46 0.88
C ASN A 378 34.11 -10.95 0.65
N GLN A 379 35.32 -11.30 0.19
CA GLN A 379 35.74 -12.66 -0.07
C GLN A 379 36.98 -12.99 0.75
N THR A 380 36.97 -14.10 1.46
CA THR A 380 38.17 -14.76 1.96
C THR A 380 38.48 -15.95 1.06
N TYR A 381 39.69 -15.97 0.50
CA TYR A 381 40.25 -17.10 -0.24
C TYR A 381 41.26 -17.79 0.63
N GLU A 382 41.24 -19.11 0.71
CA GLU A 382 42.20 -19.92 1.46
C GLU A 382 42.57 -21.17 0.68
N SER A 383 43.89 -21.46 0.61
CA SER A 383 44.45 -22.72 0.14
C SER A 383 45.50 -23.20 1.17
N GLU A 384 46.17 -24.33 0.94
CA GLU A 384 47.15 -24.89 1.87
C GLU A 384 48.30 -23.92 2.23
N VAL A 385 48.61 -23.01 1.32
CA VAL A 385 49.80 -22.15 1.44
C VAL A 385 49.50 -20.66 1.35
N PHE A 386 48.27 -20.28 1.06
CA PHE A 386 47.93 -18.88 0.82
C PHE A 386 46.54 -18.52 1.34
N ARG A 387 46.44 -17.38 2.00
CA ARG A 387 45.16 -16.82 2.42
C ARG A 387 45.12 -15.33 2.05
N SER A 388 43.99 -14.88 1.52
CA SER A 388 43.74 -13.47 1.26
C SER A 388 42.30 -13.08 1.60
N VAL A 389 42.15 -11.81 1.98
CA VAL A 389 40.81 -11.17 2.15
C VAL A 389 40.77 -9.99 1.20
N SER A 390 39.72 -9.92 0.41
CA SER A 390 39.56 -8.83 -0.56
C SER A 390 38.09 -8.48 -0.70
N ARG A 391 37.77 -7.22 -1.04
CA ARG A 391 36.49 -6.82 -1.51
C ARG A 391 36.38 -7.09 -3.00
N LYS A 392 35.41 -7.87 -3.42
CA LYS A 392 35.26 -8.30 -4.81
C LYS A 392 34.05 -7.65 -5.45
N ARG A 393 34.15 -7.31 -6.74
CA ARG A 393 33.06 -6.92 -7.59
C ARG A 393 32.94 -7.90 -8.76
N LEU A 394 31.74 -8.42 -8.96
CA LEU A 394 31.33 -9.17 -10.15
C LEU A 394 30.36 -8.32 -10.94
N ASP A 395 30.68 -7.98 -12.18
CA ASP A 395 29.73 -7.35 -13.09
C ASP A 395 29.13 -8.44 -14.00
N LEU A 396 27.81 -8.52 -14.04
CA LEU A 396 27.08 -9.54 -14.76
C LEU A 396 26.25 -8.94 -15.88
N LEU A 397 26.17 -9.69 -16.99
CA LEU A 397 25.31 -9.42 -18.14
C LEU A 397 24.29 -10.54 -18.30
N LYS A 398 23.02 -10.19 -18.50
CA LYS A 398 21.94 -11.13 -18.77
C LYS A 398 21.83 -11.39 -20.28
N ARG A 399 22.00 -12.65 -20.68
CA ARG A 399 21.82 -13.10 -22.06
C ARG A 399 20.98 -14.38 -22.09
N ASP A 400 20.06 -14.47 -23.03
CA ASP A 400 19.23 -15.65 -23.24
C ASP A 400 18.55 -16.13 -21.93
N GLY A 401 18.13 -15.20 -21.09
CA GLY A 401 17.54 -15.46 -19.78
C GLY A 401 18.50 -15.80 -18.65
N SER A 402 19.81 -15.96 -18.92
CA SER A 402 20.84 -16.35 -17.95
C SER A 402 21.81 -15.20 -17.63
N TRP A 403 22.17 -15.06 -16.38
CA TRP A 403 23.21 -14.14 -15.94
C TRP A 403 24.59 -14.74 -16.10
N ARG A 404 25.55 -13.98 -16.64
CA ARG A 404 26.95 -14.36 -16.83
C ARG A 404 27.86 -13.26 -16.34
N ILE A 405 28.97 -13.63 -15.68
CA ILE A 405 30.00 -12.70 -15.24
C ILE A 405 30.74 -12.20 -16.47
N VAL A 406 30.81 -10.89 -16.63
CA VAL A 406 31.62 -10.22 -17.67
C VAL A 406 32.82 -9.52 -17.08
N SER A 407 32.85 -9.25 -15.78
CA SER A 407 34.00 -8.66 -15.09
C SER A 407 34.12 -9.20 -13.67
N GLU A 408 35.36 -9.53 -13.26
CA GLU A 408 35.71 -9.94 -11.91
C GLU A 408 36.93 -9.14 -11.47
N VAL A 409 36.75 -8.25 -10.47
CA VAL A 409 37.84 -7.39 -9.98
C VAL A 409 37.81 -7.30 -8.45
N SER A 410 39.00 -7.12 -7.88
CA SER A 410 39.12 -6.69 -6.49
C SER A 410 38.99 -5.17 -6.41
N VAL A 411 38.17 -4.68 -5.53
CA VAL A 411 37.92 -3.25 -5.31
C VAL A 411 38.46 -2.85 -3.93
N GLN A 412 38.88 -1.61 -3.80
CA GLN A 412 39.36 -1.06 -2.53
C GLN A 412 38.19 -0.71 -1.59
#